data_df420c09008b77b9801191d3d9f50087
#
_entry.id   df420c09008b77b9801191d3d9f50087
#
_cell.length_a   1.000
_cell.length_b   1.000
_cell.length_c   1.000
_cell.angle_alpha   90.00
_cell.angle_beta   90.00
_cell.angle_gamma   90.00
#
_symmetry.space_group_name_H-M   'P 1'
#
loop_
_entity.id
_entity.type
_entity.pdbx_description
1 polymer ?
#
loop_
_entity_poly.entity_id
_entity_poly.type
_entity_poly.pdbx_seq_one_letter_code
_entity_poly.pdbx_strand_id
1 'polypeptide(L)'
;QLIERIGDYYFEQCFRRDIPLAPYTRISFATNGQLWFTEEAQHLIRKYHEFLSVTVSIDGVKELHDAFRVDAEGNGSFDKAYAAFQDGKQKYGWMASKMTFVPESTKYLYPSVKMMVEEGCQHINCNYAYEPYYTVEDAREVYRELVKLSDWLIEAAPDDYVSILHAPVGTGMGCDDRNYCGGTGNMLSFAPDGKAYPCIRYAPISIGEEKASRVCLGSCWDGLYATDEQRKTKEMLDSITRSSQSS
;
A
#
# COMPACT_ATOMS: atom_id res chain seq x y z
N GLN A 1 -14.54 13.99 1.53
CA GLN A 1 -14.73 15.05 0.54
C GLN A 1 -13.84 14.86 -0.71
N LEU A 2 -12.48 14.85 -0.60
CA LEU A 2 -11.62 14.77 -1.80
C LEU A 2 -11.80 13.43 -2.54
N ILE A 3 -11.73 12.30 -1.82
CA ILE A 3 -11.91 10.95 -2.40
C ILE A 3 -13.28 10.86 -3.09
N GLU A 4 -14.32 11.41 -2.46
CA GLU A 4 -15.66 11.41 -2.99
C GLU A 4 -15.75 12.22 -4.30
N ARG A 5 -15.20 13.43 -4.32
CA ARG A 5 -15.19 14.27 -5.53
C ARG A 5 -14.44 13.61 -6.69
N ILE A 6 -13.31 12.95 -6.40
CA ILE A 6 -12.54 12.20 -7.39
C ILE A 6 -13.34 11.01 -7.91
N GLY A 7 -13.97 10.25 -7.01
CA GLY A 7 -14.80 9.11 -7.36
C GLY A 7 -16.00 9.52 -8.23
N ASP A 8 -16.77 10.51 -7.80
CA ASP A 8 -17.91 11.02 -8.56
C ASP A 8 -17.49 11.48 -9.95
N TYR A 9 -16.43 12.28 -10.05
CA TYR A 9 -15.92 12.74 -11.35
C TYR A 9 -15.47 11.56 -12.23
N TYR A 10 -14.76 10.59 -11.68
CA TYR A 10 -14.30 9.41 -12.42
C TYR A 10 -15.47 8.63 -13.01
N PHE A 11 -16.47 8.29 -12.20
CA PHE A 11 -17.64 7.54 -12.65
C PHE A 11 -18.48 8.33 -13.65
N GLU A 12 -18.65 9.64 -13.42
CA GLU A 12 -19.34 10.52 -14.38
C GLU A 12 -18.63 10.55 -15.75
N GLN A 13 -17.29 10.66 -15.76
CA GLN A 13 -16.53 10.64 -17.03
C GLN A 13 -16.58 9.29 -17.72
N CYS A 14 -16.56 8.20 -16.99
CA CYS A 14 -16.74 6.87 -17.57
C CYS A 14 -18.11 6.74 -18.22
N PHE A 15 -19.17 7.17 -17.54
CA PHE A 15 -20.53 7.15 -18.08
C PHE A 15 -20.68 8.04 -19.33
N ARG A 16 -20.20 9.30 -19.27
CA ARG A 16 -20.31 10.25 -20.39
C ARG A 16 -19.57 9.82 -21.65
N ARG A 17 -18.50 9.06 -21.50
CA ARG A 17 -17.63 8.63 -22.61
C ARG A 17 -17.87 7.20 -23.04
N ASP A 18 -18.90 6.56 -22.50
CA ASP A 18 -19.19 5.14 -22.73
C ASP A 18 -17.96 4.22 -22.51
N ILE A 19 -17.21 4.53 -21.44
CA ILE A 19 -16.07 3.72 -21.02
C ILE A 19 -16.59 2.66 -20.05
N PRO A 20 -16.53 1.38 -20.40
CA PRO A 20 -16.94 0.33 -19.49
C PRO A 20 -16.05 0.30 -18.25
N LEU A 21 -16.66 0.26 -17.08
CA LEU A 21 -15.92 0.03 -15.85
C LEU A 21 -15.33 -1.38 -15.88
N ALA A 22 -14.02 -1.47 -15.76
CA ALA A 22 -13.39 -2.77 -15.64
C ALA A 22 -13.93 -3.49 -14.37
N PRO A 23 -14.10 -4.82 -14.40
CA PRO A 23 -14.54 -5.58 -13.23
C PRO A 23 -13.67 -5.37 -11.99
N TYR A 24 -12.45 -4.89 -12.19
CA TYR A 24 -11.45 -4.65 -11.14
C TYR A 24 -11.32 -3.19 -10.74
N THR A 25 -12.18 -2.29 -11.26
CA THR A 25 -12.15 -0.87 -10.85
C THR A 25 -12.40 -0.78 -9.34
N ARG A 26 -11.45 -0.19 -8.62
CA ARG A 26 -11.52 0.02 -7.18
C ARG A 26 -11.02 1.39 -6.79
N ILE A 27 -11.71 2.01 -5.84
CA ILE A 27 -11.18 3.13 -5.06
C ILE A 27 -10.46 2.50 -3.87
N SER A 28 -9.13 2.43 -3.94
CA SER A 28 -8.32 1.76 -2.94
C SER A 28 -7.60 2.76 -2.05
N PHE A 29 -7.64 2.56 -0.76
CA PHE A 29 -6.84 3.35 0.19
C PHE A 29 -6.53 2.58 1.46
N ALA A 30 -5.41 2.95 2.09
CA ALA A 30 -5.08 2.51 3.44
C ALA A 30 -5.48 3.60 4.44
N THR A 31 -6.00 3.20 5.58
CA THR A 31 -6.40 4.10 6.67
C THR A 31 -5.81 3.65 8.00
N ASN A 32 -5.53 4.61 8.87
CA ASN A 32 -5.19 4.33 10.27
C ASN A 32 -6.42 4.06 11.16
N GLY A 33 -7.63 4.10 10.61
CA GLY A 33 -8.88 3.84 11.32
C GLY A 33 -9.37 4.96 12.24
N GLN A 34 -8.59 6.02 12.45
CA GLN A 34 -8.91 7.03 13.46
C GLN A 34 -10.22 7.79 13.19
N LEU A 35 -10.54 7.99 11.92
CA LEU A 35 -11.75 8.70 11.48
C LEU A 35 -12.84 7.74 10.96
N TRP A 36 -12.67 6.44 11.15
CA TRP A 36 -13.57 5.42 10.58
C TRP A 36 -15.04 5.64 10.95
N PHE A 37 -15.31 6.01 12.19
CA PHE A 37 -16.67 6.16 12.73
C PHE A 37 -17.26 7.56 12.54
N THR A 38 -16.57 8.46 11.84
CA THR A 38 -17.16 9.76 11.50
C THR A 38 -18.26 9.60 10.45
N GLU A 39 -19.24 10.50 10.46
CA GLU A 39 -20.35 10.47 9.51
C GLU A 39 -19.85 10.55 8.05
N GLU A 40 -18.84 11.38 7.79
CA GLU A 40 -18.23 11.55 6.47
C GLU A 40 -17.55 10.27 5.97
N ALA A 41 -16.81 9.57 6.84
CA ALA A 41 -16.18 8.32 6.49
C ALA A 41 -17.23 7.23 6.21
N GLN A 42 -18.23 7.11 7.07
CA GLN A 42 -19.32 6.14 6.91
C GLN A 42 -20.19 6.45 5.69
N HIS A 43 -20.40 7.72 5.35
CA HIS A 43 -21.08 8.12 4.10
C HIS A 43 -20.29 7.66 2.87
N LEU A 44 -18.99 7.96 2.81
CA LEU A 44 -18.10 7.54 1.72
C LEU A 44 -18.13 6.02 1.53
N ILE A 45 -18.01 5.30 2.64
CA ILE A 45 -18.01 3.84 2.65
C ILE A 45 -19.33 3.29 2.09
N ARG A 46 -20.48 3.79 2.53
CA ARG A 46 -21.79 3.36 2.01
C ARG A 46 -21.97 3.69 0.52
N LYS A 47 -21.53 4.90 0.11
CA LYS A 47 -21.71 5.39 -1.27
C LYS A 47 -20.97 4.54 -2.29
N TYR A 48 -19.74 4.11 -1.98
CA TYR A 48 -18.87 3.39 -2.91
C TYR A 48 -18.62 1.94 -2.53
N HIS A 49 -19.43 1.38 -1.68
CA HIS A 49 -19.20 0.08 -1.04
C HIS A 49 -18.81 -1.04 -2.04
N GLU A 50 -19.42 -1.09 -3.24
CA GLU A 50 -19.09 -2.09 -4.28
C GLU A 50 -17.74 -1.84 -4.98
N PHE A 51 -17.23 -0.62 -4.90
CA PHE A 51 -15.99 -0.20 -5.55
C PHE A 51 -14.86 0.05 -4.57
N LEU A 52 -15.09 -0.05 -3.26
CA LEU A 52 -14.07 0.20 -2.27
C LEU A 52 -13.17 -1.03 -2.05
N SER A 53 -11.89 -0.73 -1.86
CA SER A 53 -10.90 -1.64 -1.32
C SER A 53 -10.16 -0.93 -0.20
N VAL A 54 -10.55 -1.20 1.03
CA VAL A 54 -9.99 -0.52 2.19
C VAL A 54 -9.07 -1.46 2.96
N THR A 55 -7.90 -0.95 3.28
CA THR A 55 -6.92 -1.65 4.13
C THR A 55 -6.73 -0.84 5.41
N VAL A 56 -6.87 -1.48 6.57
CA VAL A 56 -6.57 -0.83 7.85
C VAL A 56 -5.11 -1.06 8.21
N SER A 57 -4.42 0.01 8.59
CA SER A 57 -3.03 -0.08 9.06
C SER A 57 -3.01 -0.58 10.51
N ILE A 58 -2.72 -1.88 10.70
CA ILE A 58 -2.52 -2.52 11.99
C ILE A 58 -1.21 -3.28 11.91
N ASP A 59 -0.20 -2.86 12.66
CA ASP A 59 1.14 -3.47 12.58
C ASP A 59 1.25 -4.77 13.39
N GLY A 60 0.15 -5.25 13.94
CA GLY A 60 0.06 -6.53 14.66
C GLY A 60 -0.41 -6.36 16.09
N VAL A 61 0.22 -7.08 17.02
CA VAL A 61 -0.14 -7.02 18.44
C VAL A 61 -0.10 -5.59 18.98
N LYS A 62 -0.97 -5.32 19.95
CA LYS A 62 -1.20 -3.95 20.47
C LYS A 62 0.09 -3.26 20.92
N GLU A 63 0.95 -3.99 21.61
CA GLU A 63 2.22 -3.46 22.13
C GLU A 63 3.13 -2.97 20.99
N LEU A 64 3.20 -3.73 19.89
CA LEU A 64 3.96 -3.32 18.72
C LEU A 64 3.30 -2.14 18.03
N HIS A 65 2.02 -2.22 17.76
CA HIS A 65 1.29 -1.15 17.06
C HIS A 65 1.43 0.19 17.79
N ASP A 66 1.14 0.21 19.08
CA ASP A 66 1.15 1.42 19.89
C ASP A 66 2.56 1.99 20.13
N ALA A 67 3.61 1.17 19.99
CA ALA A 67 4.99 1.65 20.06
C ALA A 67 5.38 2.53 18.85
N PHE A 68 4.76 2.32 17.69
CA PHE A 68 5.11 3.02 16.45
C PHE A 68 3.98 3.89 15.89
N ARG A 69 2.73 3.67 16.33
CA ARG A 69 1.57 4.43 15.87
C ARG A 69 0.83 5.04 17.03
N VAL A 70 1.07 6.31 17.20
CA VAL A 70 0.39 7.13 18.20
C VAL A 70 -0.52 8.16 17.53
N ASP A 71 -1.52 8.63 18.27
CA ASP A 71 -2.35 9.76 17.87
C ASP A 71 -1.62 11.10 18.09
N ALA A 72 -2.28 12.22 17.80
CA ALA A 72 -1.71 13.55 17.96
C ALA A 72 -1.39 13.91 19.42
N GLU A 73 -1.96 13.19 20.36
CA GLU A 73 -1.78 13.38 21.81
C GLU A 73 -0.72 12.43 22.39
N GLY A 74 -0.17 11.55 21.56
CA GLY A 74 0.85 10.57 21.95
C GLY A 74 0.29 9.26 22.52
N ASN A 75 -1.02 9.04 22.44
CA ASN A 75 -1.63 7.79 22.88
C ASN A 75 -1.56 6.74 21.79
N GLY A 76 -1.49 5.45 22.16
CA GLY A 76 -1.54 4.36 21.21
C GLY A 76 -2.84 4.35 20.39
N SER A 77 -2.75 3.97 19.14
CA SER A 77 -3.85 4.05 18.17
C SER A 77 -4.50 2.70 17.85
N PHE A 78 -4.01 1.60 18.43
CA PHE A 78 -4.46 0.25 18.15
C PHE A 78 -5.96 0.05 18.31
N ASP A 79 -6.53 0.45 19.44
CA ASP A 79 -7.93 0.16 19.76
C ASP A 79 -8.90 0.74 18.72
N LYS A 80 -8.62 1.96 18.23
CA LYS A 80 -9.42 2.58 17.17
C LYS A 80 -9.22 1.90 15.81
N ALA A 81 -7.98 1.56 15.47
CA ALA A 81 -7.67 0.85 14.22
C ALA A 81 -8.30 -0.55 14.20
N TYR A 82 -8.21 -1.26 15.32
CA TYR A 82 -8.80 -2.58 15.48
C TYR A 82 -10.34 -2.54 15.45
N ALA A 83 -10.97 -1.57 16.10
CA ALA A 83 -12.41 -1.36 16.02
C ALA A 83 -12.87 -1.07 14.58
N ALA A 84 -12.11 -0.26 13.82
CA ALA A 84 -12.39 -0.01 12.41
C ALA A 84 -12.28 -1.28 11.56
N PHE A 85 -11.28 -2.12 11.82
CA PHE A 85 -11.13 -3.42 11.16
C PHE A 85 -12.31 -4.34 11.44
N GLN A 86 -12.74 -4.48 12.70
CA GLN A 86 -13.87 -5.33 13.10
C GLN A 86 -15.18 -4.84 12.48
N ASP A 87 -15.46 -3.54 12.52
CA ASP A 87 -16.66 -2.95 11.90
C ASP A 87 -16.68 -3.17 10.39
N GLY A 88 -15.55 -2.95 9.71
CA GLY A 88 -15.43 -3.20 8.28
C GLY A 88 -15.63 -4.66 7.92
N LYS A 89 -15.03 -5.58 8.67
CA LYS A 89 -15.22 -7.03 8.48
C LYS A 89 -16.68 -7.44 8.64
N GLN A 90 -17.35 -6.90 9.64
CA GLN A 90 -18.78 -7.19 9.86
C GLN A 90 -19.67 -6.66 8.73
N LYS A 91 -19.37 -5.48 8.21
CA LYS A 91 -20.19 -4.82 7.16
C LYS A 91 -19.95 -5.38 5.76
N TYR A 92 -18.72 -5.77 5.45
CA TYR A 92 -18.32 -6.18 4.08
C TYR A 92 -17.99 -7.66 3.96
N GLY A 93 -17.96 -8.42 5.05
CA GLY A 93 -17.58 -9.82 5.09
C GLY A 93 -16.06 -10.05 4.94
N TRP A 94 -15.28 -9.00 4.67
CA TRP A 94 -13.82 -9.06 4.54
C TRP A 94 -13.17 -7.72 4.87
N MET A 95 -11.95 -7.75 5.35
CA MET A 95 -11.08 -6.57 5.49
C MET A 95 -9.63 -6.97 5.31
N ALA A 96 -8.85 -6.08 4.73
CA ALA A 96 -7.41 -6.23 4.61
C ALA A 96 -6.69 -5.48 5.72
N SER A 97 -5.51 -5.97 6.11
CA SER A 97 -4.59 -5.29 7.01
C SER A 97 -3.28 -4.96 6.29
N LYS A 98 -2.67 -3.86 6.69
CA LYS A 98 -1.31 -3.49 6.28
C LYS A 98 -0.43 -3.36 7.50
N MET A 99 0.65 -4.14 7.51
CA MET A 99 1.68 -4.16 8.53
C MET A 99 2.99 -3.63 7.99
N THR A 100 3.70 -2.87 8.79
CA THR A 100 5.05 -2.39 8.46
C THR A 100 5.98 -2.73 9.61
N PHE A 101 7.04 -3.48 9.29
CA PHE A 101 8.06 -3.88 10.24
C PHE A 101 9.36 -3.10 10.03
N VAL A 102 10.11 -2.96 11.11
CA VAL A 102 11.48 -2.45 11.14
C VAL A 102 12.36 -3.50 11.84
N PRO A 103 13.71 -3.41 11.80
CA PRO A 103 14.57 -4.41 12.43
C PRO A 103 14.16 -4.75 13.86
N GLU A 104 13.92 -3.71 14.68
CA GLU A 104 13.58 -3.82 16.10
C GLU A 104 12.24 -4.52 16.35
N SER A 105 11.36 -4.53 15.37
CA SER A 105 10.03 -5.14 15.46
C SER A 105 9.94 -6.56 14.89
N THR A 106 11.02 -7.08 14.28
CA THR A 106 11.01 -8.37 13.58
C THR A 106 10.52 -9.53 14.45
N LYS A 107 10.89 -9.56 15.72
CA LYS A 107 10.44 -10.58 16.69
C LYS A 107 8.91 -10.67 16.87
N TYR A 108 8.20 -9.63 16.44
CA TYR A 108 6.73 -9.58 16.47
C TYR A 108 6.08 -10.03 15.16
N LEU A 109 6.84 -10.38 14.11
CA LEU A 109 6.28 -10.75 12.81
C LEU A 109 5.32 -11.93 12.94
N TYR A 110 5.79 -13.05 13.47
CA TYR A 110 4.95 -14.24 13.65
C TYR A 110 3.72 -13.98 14.53
N PRO A 111 3.84 -13.49 15.78
CA PRO A 111 2.66 -13.28 16.63
C PRO A 111 1.69 -12.24 16.06
N SER A 112 2.16 -11.25 15.33
CA SER A 112 1.32 -10.22 14.74
C SER A 112 0.51 -10.73 13.55
N VAL A 113 1.14 -11.45 12.65
CA VAL A 113 0.43 -12.06 11.50
C VAL A 113 -0.54 -13.11 11.99
N LYS A 114 -0.11 -13.97 12.93
CA LYS A 114 -0.96 -14.98 13.55
C LYS A 114 -2.22 -14.35 14.16
N MET A 115 -2.07 -13.31 14.97
CA MET A 115 -3.21 -12.59 15.57
C MET A 115 -4.20 -12.14 14.48
N MET A 116 -3.72 -11.52 13.41
CA MET A 116 -4.63 -11.00 12.38
C MET A 116 -5.33 -12.10 11.58
N VAL A 117 -4.67 -13.23 11.33
CA VAL A 117 -5.30 -14.41 10.73
C VAL A 117 -6.37 -14.99 11.65
N GLU A 118 -6.07 -15.17 12.94
CA GLU A 118 -7.02 -15.64 13.95
C GLU A 118 -8.23 -14.70 14.11
N GLU A 119 -8.02 -13.39 13.89
CA GLU A 119 -9.08 -12.39 13.82
C GLU A 119 -9.86 -12.41 12.48
N GLY A 120 -9.54 -13.33 11.57
CA GLY A 120 -10.22 -13.51 10.28
C GLY A 120 -9.84 -12.46 9.22
N CYS A 121 -8.64 -11.92 9.28
CA CYS A 121 -8.09 -11.08 8.23
C CYS A 121 -7.53 -11.95 7.11
N GLN A 122 -8.26 -12.09 6.03
CA GLN A 122 -7.90 -12.96 4.89
C GLN A 122 -6.83 -12.35 3.97
N HIS A 123 -6.52 -11.07 4.10
CA HIS A 123 -5.55 -10.39 3.23
C HIS A 123 -4.62 -9.50 4.04
N ILE A 124 -3.44 -9.99 4.33
CA ILE A 124 -2.44 -9.33 5.17
C ILE A 124 -1.26 -8.86 4.31
N ASN A 125 -1.13 -7.55 4.16
CA ASN A 125 -0.01 -6.94 3.45
C ASN A 125 1.12 -6.62 4.43
N CYS A 126 2.17 -7.43 4.42
CA CYS A 126 3.34 -7.25 5.25
C CYS A 126 4.48 -6.62 4.44
N ASN A 127 5.08 -5.57 4.96
CA ASN A 127 6.25 -4.94 4.38
C ASN A 127 7.28 -4.65 5.47
N TYR A 128 8.57 -4.71 5.09
CA TYR A 128 9.64 -4.07 5.85
C TYR A 128 9.84 -2.63 5.37
N ALA A 129 10.09 -1.70 6.28
CA ALA A 129 10.45 -0.33 5.92
C ALA A 129 11.78 -0.31 5.16
N TYR A 130 11.90 0.54 4.17
CA TYR A 130 13.10 0.58 3.32
C TYR A 130 14.20 1.48 3.88
N GLU A 131 13.85 2.40 4.76
CA GLU A 131 14.74 3.45 5.27
C GLU A 131 15.73 2.97 6.33
N PRO A 132 15.38 2.03 7.24
CA PRO A 132 16.31 1.54 8.25
C PRO A 132 17.48 0.78 7.63
N TYR A 133 18.63 0.83 8.32
CA TYR A 133 19.74 -0.05 8.00
C TYR A 133 19.49 -1.45 8.57
N TYR A 134 19.63 -2.46 7.72
CA TYR A 134 19.46 -3.87 8.09
C TYR A 134 20.80 -4.58 8.12
N THR A 135 21.07 -5.31 9.20
CA THR A 135 22.24 -6.16 9.36
C THR A 135 21.99 -7.59 8.88
N VAL A 136 23.05 -8.37 8.78
CA VAL A 136 22.93 -9.82 8.49
C VAL A 136 22.16 -10.54 9.61
N GLU A 137 22.29 -10.09 10.87
CA GLU A 137 21.55 -10.70 11.98
C GLU A 137 20.06 -10.38 11.90
N ASP A 138 19.68 -9.17 11.50
CA ASP A 138 18.27 -8.85 11.23
C ASP A 138 17.69 -9.76 10.14
N ALA A 139 18.44 -10.02 9.07
CA ALA A 139 18.00 -10.94 8.02
C ALA A 139 17.82 -12.38 8.54
N ARG A 140 18.67 -12.84 9.45
CA ARG A 140 18.52 -14.14 10.11
C ARG A 140 17.31 -14.20 11.03
N GLU A 141 17.02 -13.11 11.73
CA GLU A 141 15.82 -13.02 12.57
C GLU A 141 14.55 -13.03 11.72
N VAL A 142 14.51 -12.25 10.63
CA VAL A 142 13.42 -12.31 9.64
C VAL A 142 13.18 -13.73 9.16
N TYR A 143 14.25 -14.43 8.78
CA TYR A 143 14.16 -15.83 8.32
C TYR A 143 13.56 -16.75 9.39
N ARG A 144 14.01 -16.65 10.65
CA ARG A 144 13.47 -17.46 11.76
C ARG A 144 11.98 -17.21 11.97
N GLU A 145 11.55 -15.96 11.93
CA GLU A 145 10.13 -15.59 12.09
C GLU A 145 9.29 -16.06 10.90
N LEU A 146 9.82 -15.98 9.68
CA LEU A 146 9.15 -16.49 8.48
C LEU A 146 9.00 -18.02 8.50
N VAL A 147 9.98 -18.76 9.00
CA VAL A 147 9.87 -20.21 9.16
C VAL A 147 8.76 -20.55 10.15
N LYS A 148 8.75 -19.92 11.34
CA LYS A 148 7.67 -20.12 12.33
C LYS A 148 6.29 -19.81 11.74
N LEU A 149 6.18 -18.71 11.00
CA LEU A 149 4.93 -18.30 10.38
C LEU A 149 4.49 -19.29 9.30
N SER A 150 5.42 -19.73 8.45
CA SER A 150 5.14 -20.71 7.39
C SER A 150 4.65 -22.03 7.95
N ASP A 151 5.35 -22.58 8.95
CA ASP A 151 4.98 -23.84 9.58
C ASP A 151 3.56 -23.75 10.18
N TRP A 152 3.26 -22.67 10.86
CA TRP A 152 1.94 -22.45 11.44
C TRP A 152 0.85 -22.27 10.38
N LEU A 153 1.10 -21.48 9.32
CA LEU A 153 0.11 -21.23 8.26
C LEU A 153 -0.26 -22.49 7.48
N ILE A 154 0.70 -23.39 7.24
CA ILE A 154 0.44 -24.68 6.57
C ILE A 154 -0.60 -25.51 7.34
N GLU A 155 -0.58 -25.42 8.67
CA GLU A 155 -1.49 -26.20 9.51
C GLU A 155 -2.82 -25.47 9.79
N ALA A 156 -2.80 -24.14 9.94
CA ALA A 156 -3.91 -23.39 10.52
C ALA A 156 -4.77 -22.61 9.51
N ALA A 157 -4.18 -22.07 8.44
CA ALA A 157 -4.89 -21.14 7.55
C ALA A 157 -4.40 -21.21 6.09
N PRO A 158 -4.58 -22.32 5.38
CA PRO A 158 -4.02 -22.51 4.04
C PRO A 158 -4.54 -21.54 2.98
N ASP A 159 -5.73 -20.94 3.17
CA ASP A 159 -6.40 -20.08 2.18
C ASP A 159 -6.14 -18.57 2.41
N ASP A 160 -5.53 -18.20 3.53
CA ASP A 160 -5.26 -16.80 3.84
C ASP A 160 -4.05 -16.26 3.08
N TYR A 161 -4.19 -15.04 2.54
CA TYR A 161 -3.10 -14.39 1.82
C TYR A 161 -2.25 -13.53 2.76
N VAL A 162 -0.99 -13.95 2.95
CA VAL A 162 0.04 -13.18 3.67
C VAL A 162 1.13 -12.80 2.67
N SER A 163 1.20 -11.53 2.29
CA SER A 163 1.99 -11.06 1.14
C SER A 163 3.48 -11.42 1.23
N ILE A 164 4.06 -11.43 2.43
CA ILE A 164 5.47 -11.72 2.64
C ILE A 164 5.86 -13.18 2.36
N LEU A 165 4.88 -14.11 2.39
CA LEU A 165 5.09 -15.52 2.07
C LEU A 165 4.50 -15.91 0.70
N HIS A 166 3.38 -15.29 0.31
CA HIS A 166 2.67 -15.61 -0.92
C HIS A 166 3.07 -14.73 -2.12
N ALA A 167 3.96 -13.74 -1.90
CA ALA A 167 4.54 -13.04 -3.03
C ALA A 167 5.23 -14.05 -3.95
N PRO A 168 5.09 -13.93 -5.28
CA PRO A 168 5.65 -14.87 -6.25
C PRO A 168 7.18 -14.77 -6.32
N VAL A 169 7.84 -15.19 -5.25
CA VAL A 169 9.29 -15.22 -5.14
C VAL A 169 9.81 -16.40 -6.00
N GLY A 170 10.65 -16.08 -6.97
CA GLY A 170 11.27 -17.11 -7.83
C GLY A 170 10.39 -17.67 -8.94
N THR A 171 9.12 -17.26 -9.05
CA THR A 171 8.36 -17.50 -10.27
C THR A 171 8.96 -16.62 -11.37
N GLY A 172 9.36 -17.24 -12.48
CA GLY A 172 9.73 -16.49 -13.68
C GLY A 172 8.57 -15.55 -14.00
N MET A 173 8.77 -14.26 -13.74
CA MET A 173 7.79 -13.27 -14.16
C MET A 173 7.85 -13.28 -15.67
N GLY A 174 6.73 -13.45 -16.29
CA GLY A 174 6.54 -13.71 -17.72
C GLY A 174 7.57 -13.10 -18.67
N CYS A 175 7.55 -13.45 -19.91
CA CYS A 175 8.55 -13.16 -20.96
C CYS A 175 8.91 -11.67 -21.17
N ASP A 176 8.43 -10.80 -20.32
CA ASP A 176 8.57 -9.35 -20.43
C ASP A 176 9.58 -8.87 -19.37
N ASP A 177 10.58 -8.14 -19.87
CA ASP A 177 11.69 -7.59 -19.09
C ASP A 177 11.29 -6.33 -18.28
N ARG A 178 9.99 -5.96 -18.25
CA ARG A 178 9.52 -4.79 -17.53
C ARG A 178 9.76 -4.91 -16.03
N ASN A 179 10.11 -3.79 -15.42
CA ASN A 179 10.28 -3.73 -13.98
C ASN A 179 8.92 -3.98 -13.28
N TYR A 180 8.93 -4.82 -12.26
CA TYR A 180 7.74 -5.17 -11.50
C TYR A 180 7.16 -4.00 -10.70
N CYS A 181 8.01 -3.10 -10.22
CA CYS A 181 7.60 -1.89 -9.54
C CYS A 181 7.05 -0.87 -10.54
N GLY A 182 5.76 -0.60 -10.56
CA GLY A 182 5.14 0.40 -11.44
C GLY A 182 5.76 1.80 -11.41
N GLY A 183 6.62 2.11 -10.44
CA GLY A 183 7.35 3.38 -10.30
C GLY A 183 8.35 3.68 -11.42
N THR A 184 8.55 2.74 -12.35
CA THR A 184 9.38 2.94 -13.55
C THR A 184 8.53 3.11 -14.81
N GLY A 185 7.48 3.90 -14.74
CA GLY A 185 6.72 4.33 -15.91
C GLY A 185 5.24 3.92 -15.96
N ASN A 186 4.83 2.95 -15.16
CA ASN A 186 3.45 2.44 -15.16
C ASN A 186 2.59 2.96 -13.99
N MET A 187 3.13 3.83 -13.17
CA MET A 187 2.47 4.43 -12.02
C MET A 187 2.58 5.95 -12.07
N LEU A 188 1.62 6.63 -11.49
CA LEU A 188 1.66 8.07 -11.27
C LEU A 188 1.25 8.37 -9.83
N SER A 189 1.95 9.32 -9.23
CA SER A 189 1.60 9.90 -7.94
C SER A 189 1.46 11.40 -8.09
N PHE A 190 0.38 11.97 -7.60
CA PHE A 190 0.16 13.42 -7.59
C PHE A 190 0.43 13.98 -6.19
N ALA A 191 1.27 15.00 -6.13
CA ALA A 191 1.51 15.75 -4.91
C ALA A 191 0.38 16.78 -4.65
N PRO A 192 0.27 17.34 -3.43
CA PRO A 192 -0.77 18.33 -3.10
C PRO A 192 -0.75 19.58 -3.98
N ASP A 193 0.38 19.95 -4.57
CA ASP A 193 0.53 21.06 -5.52
C ASP A 193 0.11 20.68 -6.96
N GLY A 194 -0.36 19.46 -7.17
CA GLY A 194 -0.82 18.94 -8.46
C GLY A 194 0.29 18.45 -9.38
N LYS A 195 1.55 18.49 -8.97
CA LYS A 195 2.65 17.90 -9.76
C LYS A 195 2.59 16.39 -9.74
N ALA A 196 2.98 15.79 -10.86
CA ALA A 196 2.99 14.35 -11.09
C ALA A 196 4.39 13.76 -11.03
N TYR A 197 4.53 12.64 -10.35
CA TYR A 197 5.77 11.90 -10.15
C TYR A 197 5.57 10.41 -10.50
N PRO A 198 6.65 9.65 -10.77
CA PRO A 198 6.57 8.23 -11.10
C PRO A 198 5.91 7.37 -10.02
N CYS A 199 6.13 7.71 -8.75
CA CYS A 199 5.41 7.16 -7.59
C CYS A 199 5.62 8.07 -6.38
N ILE A 200 4.98 7.75 -5.26
CA ILE A 200 5.11 8.52 -4.01
C ILE A 200 6.56 8.61 -3.50
N ARG A 201 7.41 7.63 -3.81
CA ARG A 201 8.84 7.61 -3.46
C ARG A 201 9.67 8.66 -4.17
N TYR A 202 9.17 9.19 -5.29
CA TYR A 202 9.81 10.28 -6.04
C TYR A 202 9.20 11.65 -5.74
N ALA A 203 8.14 11.70 -4.93
CA ALA A 203 7.52 12.96 -4.54
C ALA A 203 8.40 13.73 -3.51
N PRO A 204 8.24 15.06 -3.40
CA PRO A 204 9.03 15.90 -2.48
C PRO A 204 9.03 15.42 -1.03
N ILE A 205 7.93 14.89 -0.56
CA ILE A 205 7.80 14.35 0.80
C ILE A 205 8.77 13.19 1.08
N SER A 206 9.20 12.47 0.03
CA SER A 206 10.07 11.29 0.18
C SER A 206 11.55 11.60 -0.07
N ILE A 207 11.87 12.47 -1.05
CA ILE A 207 13.26 12.69 -1.48
C ILE A 207 13.69 14.16 -1.46
N GLY A 208 12.81 15.07 -1.02
CA GLY A 208 13.05 16.52 -1.02
C GLY A 208 12.80 17.18 -2.39
N GLU A 209 12.51 18.48 -2.38
CA GLU A 209 12.12 19.26 -3.57
C GLU A 209 13.16 19.22 -4.70
N GLU A 210 14.44 19.37 -4.37
CA GLU A 210 15.51 19.41 -5.38
C GLU A 210 15.59 18.13 -6.19
N LYS A 211 15.56 16.96 -5.53
CA LYS A 211 15.63 15.67 -6.22
C LYS A 211 14.32 15.36 -6.95
N ALA A 212 13.19 15.67 -6.32
CA ALA A 212 11.87 15.42 -6.91
C ALA A 212 11.65 16.25 -8.18
N SER A 213 12.12 17.50 -8.25
CA SER A 213 11.99 18.32 -9.44
C SER A 213 12.63 17.71 -10.69
N ARG A 214 13.71 16.92 -10.53
CA ARG A 214 14.42 16.26 -11.64
C ARG A 214 13.64 15.09 -12.25
N VAL A 215 12.66 14.57 -11.55
CA VAL A 215 11.84 13.41 -11.98
C VAL A 215 10.35 13.75 -12.05
N CYS A 216 10.02 15.03 -12.07
CA CYS A 216 8.65 15.51 -12.27
C CYS A 216 8.19 15.20 -13.70
N LEU A 217 7.04 14.57 -13.84
CA LEU A 217 6.48 14.13 -15.12
C LEU A 217 5.43 15.09 -15.70
N GLY A 218 5.14 16.17 -15.00
CA GLY A 218 4.14 17.16 -15.38
C GLY A 218 3.25 17.57 -14.22
N SER A 219 2.09 18.09 -14.52
CA SER A 219 1.10 18.50 -13.51
C SER A 219 -0.33 18.28 -14.00
N CYS A 220 -1.30 18.31 -13.07
CA CYS A 220 -2.70 18.33 -13.44
C CYS A 220 -3.11 19.64 -14.14
N TRP A 221 -2.30 20.69 -14.10
CA TRP A 221 -2.56 21.98 -14.72
C TRP A 221 -2.03 22.06 -16.15
N ASP A 222 -0.80 21.59 -16.36
CA ASP A 222 -0.08 21.71 -17.64
C ASP A 222 -0.13 20.42 -18.47
N GLY A 223 -0.61 19.34 -17.87
CA GLY A 223 -0.59 18.00 -18.46
C GLY A 223 0.67 17.23 -18.16
N LEU A 224 0.67 15.95 -18.53
CA LEU A 224 1.79 15.03 -18.37
C LEU A 224 2.68 15.08 -19.64
N TYR A 225 3.99 14.97 -19.41
CA TYR A 225 4.98 14.88 -20.50
C TYR A 225 4.93 16.08 -21.47
N ALA A 226 4.54 17.24 -20.97
CA ALA A 226 4.36 18.43 -21.80
C ALA A 226 5.69 19.00 -22.33
N THR A 227 6.78 18.85 -21.57
CA THR A 227 8.11 19.35 -21.94
C THR A 227 9.02 18.21 -22.46
N ASP A 228 10.07 18.59 -23.21
CA ASP A 228 11.08 17.62 -23.67
C ASP A 228 11.82 16.95 -22.52
N GLU A 229 12.05 17.67 -21.43
CA GLU A 229 12.70 17.14 -20.23
C GLU A 229 11.81 16.05 -19.58
N GLN A 230 10.53 16.31 -19.43
CA GLN A 230 9.58 15.34 -18.90
C GLN A 230 9.46 14.08 -19.77
N ARG A 231 9.48 14.24 -21.09
CA ARG A 231 9.48 13.12 -22.03
C ARG A 231 10.76 12.27 -21.90
N LYS A 232 11.93 12.91 -21.84
CA LYS A 232 13.21 12.23 -21.61
C LYS A 232 13.23 11.50 -20.26
N THR A 233 12.67 12.11 -19.22
CA THR A 233 12.54 11.45 -17.90
C THR A 233 11.67 10.20 -18.03
N LYS A 234 10.55 10.27 -18.74
CA LYS A 234 9.69 9.10 -18.97
C LYS A 234 10.42 8.01 -19.75
N GLU A 235 11.11 8.35 -20.82
CA GLU A 235 11.92 7.42 -21.63
C GLU A 235 13.01 6.74 -20.78
N MET A 236 13.70 7.50 -19.94
CA MET A 236 14.69 6.97 -19.00
C MET A 236 14.05 5.98 -18.04
N LEU A 237 12.90 6.32 -17.44
CA LEU A 237 12.18 5.42 -16.53
C LEU A 237 11.72 4.14 -17.23
N ASP A 238 11.21 4.24 -18.47
CA ASP A 238 10.78 3.09 -19.26
C ASP A 238 11.96 2.18 -19.66
N SER A 239 13.17 2.73 -19.74
CA SER A 239 14.38 1.97 -20.03
C SER A 239 14.89 1.15 -18.85
N ILE A 240 14.38 1.40 -17.64
CA ILE A 240 14.75 0.64 -16.44
C ILE A 240 14.02 -0.70 -16.48
N THR A 241 14.71 -1.73 -16.91
CA THR A 241 14.22 -3.09 -17.01
C THR A 241 14.93 -3.99 -15.99
N ARG A 242 14.51 -5.22 -15.86
CA ARG A 242 15.16 -6.18 -14.98
C ARG A 242 16.58 -6.51 -15.44
N SER A 243 16.74 -6.74 -16.74
CA SER A 243 18.07 -7.03 -17.31
C SER A 243 19.01 -5.84 -17.16
N SER A 244 18.50 -4.59 -17.20
CA SER A 244 19.31 -3.40 -16.97
C SER A 244 19.80 -3.23 -15.51
N GLN A 245 19.23 -4.00 -14.56
CA GLN A 245 19.60 -3.98 -13.14
C GLN A 245 20.50 -5.14 -12.71
N SER A 246 20.78 -6.07 -13.63
CA SER A 246 21.53 -7.32 -13.35
C SER A 246 23.04 -7.21 -13.61
N SER A 247 23.63 -6.04 -13.48
CA SER A 247 25.10 -5.83 -13.61
C SER A 247 25.79 -5.77 -12.25
#